data_6c1b4843d2e8ef639ddb3048cf26cd35
#
_entry.id   6c1b4843d2e8ef639ddb3048cf26cd35
#
_cell.length_a   1.000
_cell.length_b   1.000
_cell.length_c   1.000
_cell.angle_alpha   90.00
_cell.angle_beta   90.00
_cell.angle_gamma   90.00
#
_symmetry.space_group_name_H-M   'P 1'
#
loop_
_entity.id
_entity.type
_entity.pdbx_description
1 polymer ?
#
loop_
_entity_poly.entity_id
_entity_poly.type
_entity_poly.pdbx_seq_one_letter_code
_entity_poly.pdbx_strand_id
1 'polypeptide(L)'
;MILINVKYKVRPEFVDTFRQEVAAFTDATRAEDGCLFFDWYRSTEEDDVYILVEGFKDDAAEAHVNSEHFKQACVDMPKLLVETPTIINTLIPGKTEWDEMAEFKVEN
;
A
#
# COMPACT_ATOMS: atom_id res chain seq x y z
N MET A 1 -14.03 -3.89 -4.71
CA MET A 1 -12.69 -3.48 -4.21
C MET A 1 -11.68 -3.50 -5.33
N ILE A 2 -10.93 -2.44 -5.45
CA ILE A 2 -9.70 -2.46 -6.22
C ILE A 2 -8.62 -2.89 -5.23
N LEU A 3 -8.04 -4.05 -5.44
CA LEU A 3 -6.99 -4.60 -4.58
C LEU A 3 -5.64 -4.39 -5.26
N ILE A 4 -4.72 -3.76 -4.54
CA ILE A 4 -3.41 -3.40 -5.07
C ILE A 4 -2.34 -3.92 -4.11
N ASN A 5 -1.31 -4.56 -4.68
CA ASN A 5 -0.11 -4.94 -3.96
C ASN A 5 1.09 -4.29 -4.65
N VAL A 6 1.87 -3.55 -3.88
CA VAL A 6 3.07 -2.89 -4.42
C VAL A 6 4.28 -3.36 -3.63
N LYS A 7 5.32 -3.75 -4.35
CA LYS A 7 6.58 -4.19 -3.74
C LYS A 7 7.64 -3.11 -3.96
N TYR A 8 8.22 -2.64 -2.85
CA TYR A 8 9.25 -1.60 -2.84
C TYR A 8 10.58 -2.15 -2.36
N LYS A 9 11.64 -1.87 -3.09
CA LYS A 9 13.00 -2.12 -2.62
C LYS A 9 13.62 -0.79 -2.21
N VAL A 10 13.89 -0.65 -0.93
CA VAL A 10 14.26 0.62 -0.31
C VAL A 10 15.78 0.78 -0.24
N ARG A 11 16.27 1.99 -0.46
CA ARG A 11 17.70 2.31 -0.34
C ARG A 11 18.19 2.01 1.08
N PRO A 12 19.43 1.51 1.24
CA PRO A 12 19.95 1.13 2.56
C PRO A 12 19.82 2.21 3.62
N GLU A 13 20.05 3.48 3.25
CA GLU A 13 19.97 4.60 4.19
C GLU A 13 18.55 4.88 4.70
N PHE A 14 17.51 4.36 4.04
CA PHE A 14 16.11 4.59 4.41
C PHE A 14 15.40 3.34 4.90
N VAL A 15 16.06 2.19 4.93
CA VAL A 15 15.39 0.91 5.28
C VAL A 15 14.71 0.98 6.64
N ASP A 16 15.37 1.50 7.65
CA ASP A 16 14.83 1.52 9.01
C ASP A 16 13.92 2.73 9.30
N THR A 17 13.93 3.74 8.43
CA THR A 17 13.12 4.95 8.59
C THR A 17 12.00 5.06 7.55
N PHE A 18 11.86 4.06 6.68
CA PHE A 18 10.93 4.13 5.54
C PHE A 18 9.50 4.45 5.95
N ARG A 19 8.99 3.83 7.02
CA ARG A 19 7.62 4.11 7.49
C ARG A 19 7.41 5.57 7.90
N GLN A 20 8.45 6.21 8.43
CA GLN A 20 8.39 7.63 8.78
C GLN A 20 8.42 8.49 7.51
N GLU A 21 9.24 8.10 6.53
CA GLU A 21 9.35 8.82 5.26
C GLU A 21 8.03 8.83 4.48
N VAL A 22 7.24 7.77 4.57
CA VAL A 22 5.96 7.65 3.84
C VAL A 22 4.75 7.95 4.72
N ALA A 23 4.94 8.44 5.94
CA ALA A 23 3.86 8.66 6.90
C ALA A 23 2.81 9.65 6.40
N ALA A 24 3.23 10.78 5.85
CA ALA A 24 2.31 11.82 5.38
C ALA A 24 1.43 11.30 4.23
N PHE A 25 2.04 10.63 3.27
CA PHE A 25 1.32 10.00 2.15
C PHE A 25 0.34 8.93 2.66
N THR A 26 0.79 8.12 3.60
CA THR A 26 -0.03 7.07 4.22
C THR A 26 -1.26 7.64 4.90
N ASP A 27 -1.07 8.65 5.75
CA ASP A 27 -2.16 9.26 6.50
C ASP A 27 -3.16 9.94 5.57
N ALA A 28 -2.68 10.66 4.57
CA ALA A 28 -3.55 11.32 3.59
C ALA A 28 -4.36 10.32 2.76
N THR A 29 -3.74 9.21 2.36
CA THR A 29 -4.45 8.16 1.62
C THR A 29 -5.52 7.49 2.48
N ARG A 30 -5.19 7.17 3.73
CA ARG A 30 -6.15 6.57 4.66
C ARG A 30 -7.34 7.47 4.95
N ALA A 31 -7.19 8.78 4.79
CA ALA A 31 -8.27 9.76 4.97
C ALA A 31 -9.18 9.89 3.75
N GLU A 32 -8.85 9.29 2.62
CA GLU A 32 -9.70 9.31 1.42
C GLU A 32 -10.97 8.49 1.68
N ASP A 33 -12.12 9.00 1.24
CA ASP A 33 -13.41 8.33 1.42
C ASP A 33 -13.45 6.94 0.78
N GLY A 34 -12.74 6.77 -0.31
CA GLY A 34 -12.70 5.51 -1.05
C GLY A 34 -11.66 4.51 -0.57
N CYS A 35 -10.82 4.88 0.39
CA CYS A 35 -9.78 3.98 0.91
C CYS A 35 -10.38 3.02 1.93
N LEU A 36 -10.31 1.71 1.65
CA LEU A 36 -10.77 0.68 2.57
C LEU A 36 -9.65 0.26 3.53
N PHE A 37 -8.43 0.12 3.01
CA PHE A 37 -7.23 -0.10 3.80
C PHE A 37 -6.00 0.30 2.99
N PHE A 38 -4.91 0.61 3.70
CA PHE A 38 -3.66 1.04 3.09
C PHE A 38 -2.56 0.68 4.09
N ASP A 39 -2.05 -0.54 3.99
CA ASP A 39 -1.24 -1.15 5.04
C ASP A 39 0.14 -1.56 4.56
N TRP A 40 1.14 -1.15 5.33
CA TRP A 40 2.54 -1.45 5.06
C TRP A 40 3.01 -2.68 5.81
N TYR A 41 3.77 -3.52 5.14
CA TYR A 41 4.41 -4.69 5.73
C TYR A 41 5.87 -4.72 5.32
N ARG A 42 6.72 -5.21 6.18
CA ARG A 42 8.12 -5.43 5.85
C ARG A 42 8.35 -6.92 5.62
N SER A 43 9.11 -7.26 4.57
CA SER A 43 9.43 -8.65 4.28
C SER A 43 10.25 -9.27 5.44
N THR A 44 9.90 -10.51 5.81
CA THR A 44 10.66 -11.28 6.79
C THR A 44 11.85 -12.01 6.16
N GLU A 45 11.94 -12.00 4.83
CA GLU A 45 12.98 -12.70 4.09
C GLU A 45 14.01 -11.76 3.46
N GLU A 46 13.61 -10.52 3.15
CA GLU A 46 14.47 -9.50 2.53
C GLU A 46 14.36 -8.21 3.33
N ASP A 47 15.43 -7.81 4.00
CA ASP A 47 15.43 -6.67 4.94
C ASP A 47 15.06 -5.33 4.30
N ASP A 48 15.34 -5.17 3.00
CA ASP A 48 15.13 -3.92 2.27
C ASP A 48 13.81 -3.88 1.47
N VAL A 49 12.96 -4.88 1.63
CA VAL A 49 11.70 -4.98 0.90
C VAL A 49 10.51 -4.66 1.79
N TYR A 50 9.66 -3.74 1.31
CA TYR A 50 8.37 -3.41 1.91
C TYR A 50 7.27 -3.73 0.93
N ILE A 51 6.16 -4.23 1.45
CA ILE A 51 4.95 -4.51 0.67
C ILE A 51 3.84 -3.58 1.17
N LEU A 52 3.16 -2.95 0.23
CA LEU A 52 1.97 -2.16 0.51
C LEU A 52 0.76 -2.93 0.00
N VAL A 53 -0.20 -3.15 0.88
CA VAL A 53 -1.46 -3.78 0.51
C VAL A 53 -2.55 -2.70 0.59
N GLU A 54 -3.18 -2.42 -0.54
CA GLU A 54 -4.16 -1.35 -0.67
C GLU A 54 -5.51 -1.90 -1.09
N GLY A 55 -6.56 -1.39 -0.50
CA GLY A 55 -7.92 -1.67 -0.92
C GLY A 55 -8.69 -0.38 -1.09
N PHE A 56 -9.31 -0.19 -2.25
CA PHE A 56 -10.17 0.96 -2.54
C PHE A 56 -11.55 0.48 -2.99
N LYS A 57 -12.56 1.32 -2.77
CA LYS A 57 -13.89 1.08 -3.34
C LYS A 57 -13.79 1.00 -4.86
N ASP A 58 -14.71 0.28 -5.48
CA ASP A 58 -14.67 -0.06 -6.92
C ASP A 58 -14.44 1.14 -7.85
N ASP A 59 -14.92 2.33 -7.47
CA ASP A 59 -14.85 3.55 -8.28
C ASP A 59 -13.86 4.60 -7.73
N ALA A 60 -13.03 4.24 -6.78
CA ALA A 60 -12.21 5.21 -6.04
C ALA A 60 -10.80 5.44 -6.60
N ALA A 61 -10.37 4.70 -7.63
CA ALA A 61 -8.99 4.80 -8.12
C ALA A 61 -8.67 6.17 -8.69
N GLU A 62 -9.58 6.77 -9.43
CA GLU A 62 -9.37 8.07 -10.06
C GLU A 62 -9.14 9.18 -9.03
N ALA A 63 -9.94 9.19 -7.95
CA ALA A 63 -9.77 10.17 -6.88
C ALA A 63 -8.40 10.06 -6.21
N HIS A 64 -7.93 8.81 -5.99
CA HIS A 64 -6.62 8.58 -5.38
C HIS A 64 -5.48 9.09 -6.27
N VAL A 65 -5.45 8.68 -7.56
CA VAL A 65 -4.34 9.05 -8.44
C VAL A 65 -4.35 10.53 -8.83
N ASN A 66 -5.47 11.22 -8.69
CA ASN A 66 -5.59 12.64 -8.93
C ASN A 66 -5.39 13.50 -7.67
N SER A 67 -5.18 12.87 -6.52
CA SER A 67 -4.98 13.59 -5.26
C SER A 67 -3.62 14.29 -5.23
N GLU A 68 -3.55 15.38 -4.45
CA GLU A 68 -2.29 16.12 -4.27
C GLU A 68 -1.23 15.26 -3.60
N HIS A 69 -1.64 14.44 -2.61
CA HIS A 69 -0.70 13.56 -1.91
C HIS A 69 -0.15 12.45 -2.81
N PHE A 70 -0.93 11.95 -3.78
CA PHE A 70 -0.42 10.99 -4.75
C PHE A 70 0.60 11.65 -5.70
N LYS A 71 0.31 12.84 -6.18
CA LYS A 71 1.22 13.60 -7.03
C LYS A 71 2.54 13.88 -6.32
N GLN A 72 2.46 14.25 -5.04
CA GLN A 72 3.67 14.45 -4.23
C GLN A 72 4.44 13.15 -4.03
N ALA A 73 3.75 12.04 -3.81
CA ALA A 73 4.38 10.73 -3.71
C ALA A 73 5.12 10.34 -4.99
N CYS A 74 4.60 10.69 -6.16
CA CYS A 74 5.27 10.45 -7.44
C CYS A 74 6.64 11.15 -7.52
N VAL A 75 6.81 12.26 -6.81
CA VAL A 75 8.07 12.98 -6.71
C VAL A 75 8.98 12.40 -5.64
N ASP A 76 8.43 12.11 -4.47
CA ASP A 76 9.19 11.74 -3.27
C ASP A 76 9.60 10.27 -3.22
N MET A 77 8.70 9.37 -3.59
CA MET A 77 8.92 7.93 -3.47
C MET A 77 10.13 7.42 -4.24
N PRO A 78 10.34 7.81 -5.52
CA PRO A 78 11.50 7.31 -6.27
C PRO A 78 12.84 7.60 -5.61
N LYS A 79 12.93 8.68 -4.82
CA LYS A 79 14.16 9.07 -4.13
C LYS A 79 14.55 8.11 -3.01
N LEU A 80 13.59 7.34 -2.51
CA LEU A 80 13.77 6.40 -1.41
C LEU A 80 14.11 4.98 -1.90
N LEU A 81 14.02 4.73 -3.21
CA LEU A 81 14.01 3.39 -3.76
C LEU A 81 15.27 3.07 -4.56
N VAL A 82 15.65 1.78 -4.55
CA VAL A 82 16.77 1.24 -5.35
C VAL A 82 16.34 1.06 -6.80
N GLU A 83 15.08 0.72 -7.02
CA GLU A 83 14.53 0.40 -8.34
C GLU A 83 13.05 0.77 -8.40
N THR A 84 12.49 0.79 -9.59
CA THR A 84 11.06 1.02 -9.79
C THR A 84 10.26 -0.06 -9.07
N PRO A 85 9.27 0.33 -8.23
CA PRO A 85 8.44 -0.66 -7.54
C PRO A 85 7.62 -1.49 -8.52
N THR A 86 7.33 -2.71 -8.13
CA THR A 86 6.48 -3.62 -8.90
C THR A 86 5.08 -3.65 -8.29
N ILE A 87 4.08 -3.83 -9.13
CA ILE A 87 2.69 -3.69 -8.73
C ILE A 87 1.81 -4.78 -9.36
N ILE A 88 0.85 -5.27 -8.59
CA ILE A 88 -0.24 -6.11 -9.09
C ILE A 88 -1.53 -5.44 -8.61
N ASN A 89 -2.46 -5.22 -9.53
CA ASN A 89 -3.79 -4.75 -9.16
C ASN A 89 -4.88 -5.58 -9.83
N THR A 90 -6.03 -5.64 -9.17
CA THR A 90 -7.20 -6.35 -9.68
C THR A 90 -8.47 -5.76 -9.09
N LEU A 91 -9.58 -5.95 -9.79
CA LEU A 91 -10.90 -5.56 -9.30
C LEU A 91 -11.64 -6.80 -8.80
N ILE A 92 -12.13 -6.74 -7.57
CA ILE A 92 -13.02 -7.74 -6.99
C ILE A 92 -14.34 -7.02 -6.73
N PRO A 93 -15.30 -7.08 -7.67
CA PRO A 93 -16.51 -6.27 -7.60
C PRO A 93 -17.29 -6.46 -6.28
N GLY A 94 -17.62 -5.35 -5.64
CA GLY A 94 -18.46 -5.32 -4.45
C GLY A 94 -17.80 -5.77 -3.16
N LYS A 95 -16.56 -6.22 -3.20
CA LYS A 95 -15.84 -6.64 -1.99
C LYS A 95 -15.36 -5.41 -1.21
N THR A 96 -15.48 -5.45 0.13
CA THR A 96 -15.12 -4.31 0.98
C THR A 96 -14.23 -4.66 2.16
N GLU A 97 -14.03 -5.95 2.44
CA GLU A 97 -13.29 -6.38 3.64
C GLU A 97 -12.61 -7.73 3.43
N TRP A 98 -11.81 -8.11 4.41
CA TRP A 98 -11.12 -9.38 4.45
C TRP A 98 -12.09 -10.48 4.90
N ASP A 99 -11.94 -11.69 4.33
CA ASP A 99 -12.66 -12.87 4.78
C ASP A 99 -11.80 -13.65 5.76
N GLU A 100 -12.46 -14.45 6.62
CA GLU A 100 -11.76 -15.39 7.47
C GLU A 100 -11.47 -16.68 6.68
N MET A 101 -10.30 -17.25 6.93
CA MET A 101 -9.89 -18.50 6.32
C MET A 101 -10.42 -19.67 7.16
N ALA A 102 -11.47 -20.30 6.65
CA ALA A 102 -12.18 -21.34 7.40
C ALA A 102 -11.30 -22.55 7.76
N GLU A 103 -10.31 -22.86 6.93
CA GLU A 103 -9.41 -24.00 7.12
C GLU A 103 -8.49 -23.83 8.33
N PHE A 104 -8.24 -22.59 8.76
CA PHE A 104 -7.34 -22.29 9.88
C PHE A 104 -8.09 -21.71 11.08
N LYS A 105 -9.32 -22.16 11.29
CA LYS A 105 -10.14 -21.64 12.38
C LYS A 105 -9.49 -21.91 13.74
N VAL A 106 -9.32 -20.84 14.51
CA VAL A 106 -8.76 -20.93 15.86
C VAL A 106 -9.89 -21.06 16.85
N GLU A 107 -9.80 -22.07 17.71
CA GLU A 107 -10.74 -22.30 18.79
C GLU A 107 -10.16 -21.79 20.11
N ASN A 108 -10.92 -20.95 20.81
CA ASN A 108 -10.49 -20.34 22.07
C ASN A 108 -11.36 -20.84 23.25
#